data_fc2bb7decbe149c1d0d195b9ca42ad91
#
_entry.id   fc2bb7decbe149c1d0d195b9ca42ad91
#
_cell.length_a   1.000
_cell.length_b   1.000
_cell.length_c   1.000
_cell.angle_alpha   90.00
_cell.angle_beta   90.00
_cell.angle_gamma   90.00
#
_symmetry.space_group_name_H-M   'P 1'
#
loop_
_entity.id
_entity.type
_entity.pdbx_description
1 polymer ?
#
loop_
_entity_poly.entity_id
_entity_poly.type
_entity_poly.pdbx_seq_one_letter_code
_entity_poly.pdbx_strand_id
1 'polypeptide(L)'
;MKKLLLPLIIMLLVLAACGNQGEKNNKAETKSYKMDDGKTVDIPKDPKRIAVVAPTYAGGLKKLGANIVAVNQQVDQSKVLKDKFKGVTKIGDGDVEKVAKEKPDLIIVYSTDKDIKKYQKVAPTVVVDYNKHKYLEQQEMLGKIVGKEDKVKAWKKDWEETTAKDGKEIKKAIGQDATVSLFDEFDKKLYTYGDNWGRGGEVLYQAFGLKMQPEQQKLTAKAGWAEVKQEEIEKYAGDYIVSTSEGKPTPGYESTNMWKNLKATKEGLIVKVDAGTYWYNDPYTLDFMRKDLKEKLIKAAK
;
A
#
# COMPACT_ATOMS: atom_id res chain seq x y z
N MET A 1 -42.59 69.64 -57.67
CA MET A 1 -43.33 69.40 -56.41
C MET A 1 -42.91 68.04 -55.83
N LYS A 2 -42.46 68.02 -54.56
CA LYS A 2 -42.47 66.93 -53.63
C LYS A 2 -41.58 65.70 -53.91
N LYS A 3 -40.44 65.65 -53.27
CA LYS A 3 -40.09 64.77 -52.09
C LYS A 3 -39.93 63.30 -52.47
N LEU A 4 -38.72 62.86 -52.40
CA LEU A 4 -38.49 61.64 -51.66
C LEU A 4 -37.05 61.57 -51.10
N LEU A 5 -37.02 61.72 -49.85
CA LEU A 5 -35.85 61.50 -49.01
C LEU A 5 -35.87 60.08 -48.50
N LEU A 6 -34.66 59.48 -48.50
CA LEU A 6 -34.25 58.35 -47.57
C LEU A 6 -34.83 56.93 -47.86
N PRO A 7 -33.98 55.90 -47.84
CA PRO A 7 -33.17 55.59 -46.69
C PRO A 7 -31.74 55.06 -47.00
N LEU A 8 -30.81 55.77 -46.48
CA LEU A 8 -29.40 55.32 -46.48
C LEU A 8 -28.90 55.31 -45.04
N ILE A 9 -29.46 54.50 -44.18
CA ILE A 9 -28.93 54.25 -42.84
C ILE A 9 -29.45 52.91 -42.36
N ILE A 10 -29.00 51.76 -42.86
CA ILE A 10 -29.03 50.47 -42.22
C ILE A 10 -27.98 49.54 -42.90
N MET A 11 -26.72 49.90 -42.76
CA MET A 11 -25.63 49.07 -43.25
C MET A 11 -24.33 49.30 -42.47
N LEU A 12 -24.42 49.33 -41.17
CA LEU A 12 -23.23 49.58 -40.33
C LEU A 12 -23.37 48.98 -38.92
N LEU A 13 -23.83 47.75 -38.82
CA LEU A 13 -23.88 47.04 -37.50
C LEU A 13 -23.75 45.54 -37.63
N VAL A 14 -22.84 45.02 -38.49
CA VAL A 14 -22.50 43.57 -38.53
C VAL A 14 -20.99 43.39 -38.63
N LEU A 15 -20.22 44.07 -37.79
CA LEU A 15 -18.77 43.86 -37.71
C LEU A 15 -18.26 43.97 -36.25
N ALA A 16 -18.93 43.28 -35.32
CA ALA A 16 -18.41 43.20 -33.97
C ALA A 16 -18.82 41.86 -33.28
N ALA A 17 -18.66 40.77 -34.01
CA ALA A 17 -18.87 39.43 -33.44
C ALA A 17 -17.73 38.47 -33.84
N CYS A 18 -16.49 38.99 -33.91
CA CYS A 18 -15.26 38.19 -33.89
C CYS A 18 -14.54 38.55 -32.60
N GLY A 19 -14.96 38.00 -31.56
CA GLY A 19 -14.33 38.27 -30.29
C GLY A 19 -14.39 37.09 -29.41
N ASN A 20 -13.28 36.68 -29.02
CA ASN A 20 -13.01 36.00 -27.77
C ASN A 20 -13.57 34.56 -27.66
N GLN A 21 -13.01 33.68 -28.47
CA GLN A 21 -12.81 32.34 -27.99
C GLN A 21 -11.82 32.42 -26.81
N GLY A 22 -12.36 32.74 -25.63
CA GLY A 22 -11.66 32.59 -24.40
C GLY A 22 -11.22 31.13 -24.35
N GLU A 23 -9.92 30.90 -24.37
CA GLU A 23 -9.34 29.63 -23.91
C GLU A 23 -10.08 29.27 -22.63
N LYS A 24 -10.92 28.26 -22.71
CA LYS A 24 -11.40 27.56 -21.50
C LYS A 24 -10.16 27.05 -20.85
N ASN A 25 -9.62 27.81 -19.92
CA ASN A 25 -8.67 27.33 -18.93
C ASN A 25 -9.39 26.20 -18.18
N ASN A 26 -9.30 24.99 -18.69
CA ASN A 26 -9.72 23.78 -18.01
C ASN A 26 -8.74 23.55 -16.85
N LYS A 27 -8.74 24.47 -15.86
CA LYS A 27 -8.14 24.15 -14.57
C LYS A 27 -8.87 22.94 -14.05
N ALA A 28 -8.16 21.82 -13.91
CA ALA A 28 -8.73 20.60 -13.31
C ALA A 28 -9.38 21.00 -11.98
N GLU A 29 -10.62 20.56 -11.75
CA GLU A 29 -11.29 20.80 -10.49
C GLU A 29 -10.49 20.19 -9.34
N THR A 30 -10.23 20.98 -8.31
CA THR A 30 -9.49 20.54 -7.12
C THR A 30 -10.42 20.32 -5.93
N LYS A 31 -9.94 19.56 -4.97
CA LYS A 31 -10.52 19.42 -3.64
C LYS A 31 -9.44 19.58 -2.59
N SER A 32 -9.83 20.13 -1.46
CA SER A 32 -8.93 20.27 -0.31
C SER A 32 -8.80 18.93 0.41
N TYR A 33 -7.57 18.46 0.61
CA TYR A 33 -7.27 17.20 1.28
C TYR A 33 -6.44 17.46 2.54
N LYS A 34 -6.95 17.02 3.70
CA LYS A 34 -6.25 17.11 4.98
C LYS A 34 -5.31 15.93 5.14
N MET A 35 -4.01 16.19 5.25
CA MET A 35 -2.96 15.20 5.45
C MET A 35 -2.80 14.80 6.92
N ASP A 36 -2.00 13.77 7.17
CA ASP A 36 -1.74 13.20 8.49
C ASP A 36 -1.04 14.16 9.47
N ASP A 37 -0.29 15.14 8.95
CA ASP A 37 0.36 16.20 9.74
C ASP A 37 -0.61 17.35 10.10
N GLY A 38 -1.87 17.24 9.70
CA GLY A 38 -2.91 18.24 9.90
C GLY A 38 -2.93 19.36 8.86
N LYS A 39 -1.94 19.46 7.99
CA LYS A 39 -1.92 20.43 6.89
C LYS A 39 -2.87 20.00 5.79
N THR A 40 -3.21 20.97 4.96
CA THR A 40 -4.13 20.80 3.83
C THR A 40 -3.38 21.02 2.53
N VAL A 41 -3.68 20.21 1.52
CA VAL A 41 -3.20 20.35 0.15
C VAL A 41 -4.38 20.29 -0.83
N ASP A 42 -4.41 21.17 -1.80
CA ASP A 42 -5.40 21.12 -2.88
C ASP A 42 -4.92 20.12 -3.95
N ILE A 43 -5.68 19.03 -4.12
CA ILE A 43 -5.40 17.97 -5.08
C ILE A 43 -6.47 17.92 -6.17
N PRO A 44 -6.18 17.42 -7.39
CA PRO A 44 -7.21 17.18 -8.38
C PRO A 44 -8.32 16.28 -7.83
N LYS A 45 -9.59 16.60 -8.14
CA LYS A 45 -10.72 15.71 -7.79
C LYS A 45 -10.61 14.36 -8.49
N ASP A 46 -10.04 14.32 -9.70
CA ASP A 46 -9.83 13.14 -10.52
C ASP A 46 -8.39 13.18 -11.09
N PRO A 47 -7.39 12.76 -10.30
CA PRO A 47 -6.00 12.76 -10.73
C PRO A 47 -5.79 11.91 -11.97
N LYS A 48 -5.12 12.44 -12.99
CA LYS A 48 -4.90 11.75 -14.27
C LYS A 48 -3.51 11.17 -14.41
N ARG A 49 -2.54 11.67 -13.64
CA ARG A 49 -1.13 11.30 -13.74
C ARG A 49 -0.49 11.26 -12.35
N ILE A 50 -0.51 10.10 -11.72
CA ILE A 50 -0.02 9.96 -10.33
C ILE A 50 1.40 9.43 -10.33
N ALA A 51 2.31 10.09 -9.60
CA ALA A 51 3.60 9.54 -9.23
C ALA A 51 3.55 8.97 -7.80
N VAL A 52 3.95 7.72 -7.65
CA VAL A 52 3.92 7.01 -6.35
C VAL A 52 5.34 6.76 -5.89
N VAL A 53 5.87 7.67 -5.07
CA VAL A 53 7.20 7.57 -4.46
C VAL A 53 7.17 6.59 -3.28
N ALA A 54 6.05 6.55 -2.54
CA ALA A 54 5.81 5.61 -1.45
C ALA A 54 5.26 4.26 -1.99
N PRO A 55 6.10 3.23 -2.19
CA PRO A 55 5.76 2.01 -2.94
C PRO A 55 4.58 1.22 -2.35
N THR A 56 4.36 1.26 -1.05
CA THR A 56 3.27 0.54 -0.37
C THR A 56 1.89 0.91 -0.91
N TYR A 57 1.70 2.16 -1.35
CA TYR A 57 0.40 2.64 -1.84
C TYR A 57 0.16 2.36 -3.33
N ALA A 58 1.20 1.91 -4.06
CA ALA A 58 1.12 1.71 -5.50
C ALA A 58 0.07 0.66 -5.91
N GLY A 59 0.06 -0.49 -5.25
CA GLY A 59 -0.89 -1.57 -5.54
C GLY A 59 -2.35 -1.16 -5.28
N GLY A 60 -2.61 -0.43 -4.18
CA GLY A 60 -3.94 0.09 -3.86
C GLY A 60 -4.47 1.06 -4.91
N LEU A 61 -3.67 2.04 -5.29
CA LEU A 61 -4.00 2.98 -6.37
C LEU A 61 -4.24 2.27 -7.71
N LYS A 62 -3.39 1.30 -8.04
CA LYS A 62 -3.57 0.48 -9.26
C LYS A 62 -4.87 -0.31 -9.24
N LYS A 63 -5.25 -0.88 -8.08
CA LYS A 63 -6.52 -1.61 -7.90
C LYS A 63 -7.73 -0.71 -8.11
N LEU A 64 -7.63 0.56 -7.72
CA LEU A 64 -8.68 1.56 -7.91
C LEU A 64 -8.77 2.07 -9.35
N GLY A 65 -7.82 1.69 -10.23
CA GLY A 65 -7.78 2.08 -11.64
C GLY A 65 -7.09 3.44 -11.86
N ALA A 66 -6.29 3.90 -10.90
CA ALA A 66 -5.50 5.13 -11.05
C ALA A 66 -4.43 4.97 -12.15
N ASN A 67 -4.22 6.03 -12.93
CA ASN A 67 -3.13 6.07 -13.91
C ASN A 67 -1.83 6.47 -13.24
N ILE A 68 -0.98 5.50 -12.97
CA ILE A 68 0.33 5.68 -12.33
C ILE A 68 1.37 5.85 -13.42
N VAL A 69 2.02 7.00 -13.48
CA VAL A 69 3.03 7.36 -14.48
C VAL A 69 4.46 7.15 -14.01
N ALA A 70 4.69 7.20 -12.69
CA ALA A 70 5.95 6.85 -12.06
C ALA A 70 5.70 6.08 -10.76
N VAL A 71 6.53 5.09 -10.49
CA VAL A 71 6.43 4.26 -9.28
C VAL A 71 7.81 3.89 -8.76
N ASN A 72 7.96 3.87 -7.42
CA ASN A 72 9.21 3.44 -6.80
C ASN A 72 9.56 2.00 -7.24
N GLN A 73 10.81 1.80 -7.68
CA GLN A 73 11.31 0.54 -8.22
C GLN A 73 11.24 -0.64 -7.24
N GLN A 74 11.07 -0.40 -5.94
CA GLN A 74 10.90 -1.46 -4.94
C GLN A 74 9.72 -2.38 -5.26
N VAL A 75 8.69 -1.92 -6.00
CA VAL A 75 7.57 -2.77 -6.43
C VAL A 75 8.02 -3.98 -7.26
N ASP A 76 9.21 -3.94 -7.87
CA ASP A 76 9.77 -5.04 -8.67
C ASP A 76 10.30 -6.20 -7.81
N GLN A 77 10.46 -5.98 -6.49
CA GLN A 77 10.80 -7.04 -5.54
C GLN A 77 9.60 -7.95 -5.24
N SER A 78 8.38 -7.48 -5.47
CA SER A 78 7.17 -8.27 -5.27
C SER A 78 6.81 -9.09 -6.51
N LYS A 79 6.68 -10.41 -6.36
CA LYS A 79 6.18 -11.32 -7.41
C LYS A 79 4.78 -10.94 -7.88
N VAL A 80 3.99 -10.30 -7.02
CA VAL A 80 2.60 -9.88 -7.29
C VAL A 80 2.56 -8.53 -8.01
N LEU A 81 3.40 -7.56 -7.62
CA LEU A 81 3.32 -6.19 -8.12
C LEU A 81 4.16 -5.95 -9.37
N LYS A 82 5.28 -6.65 -9.52
CA LYS A 82 6.23 -6.48 -10.64
C LYS A 82 5.54 -6.35 -12.00
N ASP A 83 4.69 -7.31 -12.34
CA ASP A 83 4.03 -7.34 -13.65
C ASP A 83 2.92 -6.28 -13.79
N LYS A 84 2.32 -5.84 -12.68
CA LYS A 84 1.28 -4.80 -12.68
C LYS A 84 1.82 -3.41 -13.01
N PHE A 85 3.11 -3.21 -12.82
CA PHE A 85 3.81 -1.95 -13.11
C PHE A 85 4.80 -2.08 -14.29
N LYS A 86 4.64 -3.11 -15.14
CA LYS A 86 5.38 -3.21 -16.40
C LYS A 86 5.03 -2.02 -17.30
N GLY A 87 6.06 -1.35 -17.82
CA GLY A 87 5.88 -0.17 -18.67
C GLY A 87 5.63 1.15 -17.93
N VAL A 88 5.54 1.13 -16.59
CA VAL A 88 5.51 2.36 -15.77
C VAL A 88 6.94 2.79 -15.45
N THR A 89 7.23 4.09 -15.51
CA THR A 89 8.55 4.64 -15.18
C THR A 89 8.96 4.28 -13.77
N LYS A 90 10.10 3.61 -13.63
CA LYS A 90 10.67 3.23 -12.33
C LYS A 90 11.56 4.34 -11.79
N ILE A 91 11.32 4.72 -10.54
CA ILE A 91 12.07 5.76 -9.82
C ILE A 91 12.74 5.16 -8.57
N GLY A 92 13.93 5.65 -8.27
CA GLY A 92 14.61 5.38 -7.00
C GLY A 92 14.30 6.44 -5.96
N ASP A 93 14.86 6.28 -4.77
CA ASP A 93 14.75 7.28 -3.71
C ASP A 93 15.49 8.56 -4.14
N GLY A 94 14.81 9.71 -4.02
CA GLY A 94 15.35 11.01 -4.40
C GLY A 94 15.34 11.35 -5.90
N ASP A 95 14.75 10.54 -6.77
CA ASP A 95 14.66 10.75 -8.23
C ASP A 95 13.64 11.84 -8.62
N VAL A 96 13.70 13.01 -7.97
CA VAL A 96 12.74 14.12 -8.18
C VAL A 96 12.69 14.57 -9.63
N GLU A 97 13.83 14.65 -10.32
CA GLU A 97 13.88 15.04 -11.73
C GLU A 97 13.17 14.03 -12.64
N LYS A 98 13.31 12.75 -12.36
CA LYS A 98 12.66 11.70 -13.11
C LYS A 98 11.14 11.72 -12.90
N VAL A 99 10.69 12.00 -11.68
CA VAL A 99 9.29 12.26 -11.36
C VAL A 99 8.77 13.46 -12.14
N ALA A 100 9.51 14.57 -12.16
CA ALA A 100 9.12 15.81 -12.87
C ALA A 100 8.97 15.59 -14.39
N LYS A 101 9.84 14.77 -15.01
CA LYS A 101 9.74 14.43 -16.44
C LYS A 101 8.42 13.75 -16.80
N GLU A 102 7.84 12.99 -15.88
CA GLU A 102 6.55 12.33 -16.07
C GLU A 102 5.36 13.28 -15.95
N LYS A 103 5.59 14.55 -15.57
CA LYS A 103 4.54 15.60 -15.44
C LYS A 103 3.33 15.08 -14.66
N PRO A 104 3.50 14.63 -13.41
CA PRO A 104 2.40 14.18 -12.59
C PRO A 104 1.50 15.35 -12.21
N ASP A 105 0.22 15.09 -11.99
CA ASP A 105 -0.73 16.04 -11.40
C ASP A 105 -0.99 15.75 -9.90
N LEU A 106 -0.44 14.64 -9.40
CA LEU A 106 -0.44 14.24 -7.99
C LEU A 106 0.78 13.40 -7.67
N ILE A 107 1.40 13.64 -6.51
CA ILE A 107 2.50 12.85 -5.99
C ILE A 107 2.12 12.30 -4.62
N ILE A 108 2.49 11.04 -4.32
CA ILE A 108 2.28 10.41 -3.02
C ILE A 108 3.63 9.97 -2.45
N VAL A 109 3.95 10.47 -1.24
CA VAL A 109 5.23 10.22 -0.56
C VAL A 109 5.01 9.82 0.91
N TYR A 110 6.00 9.18 1.52
CA TYR A 110 6.01 8.99 2.97
C TYR A 110 6.37 10.28 3.72
N SER A 111 5.88 10.40 4.95
CA SER A 111 6.23 11.51 5.88
C SER A 111 7.72 11.54 6.23
N THR A 112 8.41 10.43 6.06
CA THR A 112 9.86 10.28 6.31
C THR A 112 10.74 10.61 5.12
N ASP A 113 10.15 10.92 3.95
CA ASP A 113 10.91 11.27 2.74
C ASP A 113 11.61 12.62 2.91
N LYS A 114 12.92 12.66 2.67
CA LYS A 114 13.74 13.88 2.82
C LYS A 114 13.52 14.90 1.71
N ASP A 115 12.95 14.50 0.58
CA ASP A 115 12.77 15.31 -0.61
C ASP A 115 11.34 15.87 -0.79
N ILE A 116 10.46 15.76 0.22
CA ILE A 116 9.06 16.24 0.19
C ILE A 116 8.96 17.67 -0.39
N LYS A 117 9.79 18.60 0.10
CA LYS A 117 9.79 20.00 -0.38
C LYS A 117 10.15 20.14 -1.86
N LYS A 118 10.94 19.20 -2.41
CA LYS A 118 11.28 19.19 -3.83
C LYS A 118 10.10 18.64 -4.65
N TYR A 119 9.46 17.57 -4.20
CA TYR A 119 8.26 17.03 -4.84
C TYR A 119 7.11 18.06 -4.87
N GLN A 120 6.92 18.82 -3.79
CA GLN A 120 5.91 19.88 -3.71
C GLN A 120 6.11 21.02 -4.73
N LYS A 121 7.32 21.20 -5.28
CA LYS A 121 7.59 22.12 -6.38
C LYS A 121 7.21 21.56 -7.75
N VAL A 122 7.03 20.24 -7.86
CA VAL A 122 6.68 19.54 -9.10
C VAL A 122 5.17 19.46 -9.27
N ALA A 123 4.44 19.00 -8.23
CA ALA A 123 2.99 18.85 -8.26
C ALA A 123 2.40 18.82 -6.83
N PRO A 124 1.08 18.96 -6.66
CA PRO A 124 0.40 18.67 -5.40
C PRO A 124 0.89 17.35 -4.82
N THR A 125 1.34 17.37 -3.57
CA THR A 125 2.00 16.21 -2.93
C THR A 125 1.25 15.84 -1.65
N VAL A 126 0.70 14.63 -1.63
CA VAL A 126 0.11 14.03 -0.42
C VAL A 126 1.22 13.33 0.35
N VAL A 127 1.39 13.75 1.59
CA VAL A 127 2.36 13.19 2.53
C VAL A 127 1.61 12.27 3.48
N VAL A 128 1.98 10.99 3.50
CA VAL A 128 1.31 9.95 4.30
C VAL A 128 2.24 9.46 5.41
N ASP A 129 1.72 9.40 6.62
CA ASP A 129 2.38 8.73 7.74
C ASP A 129 1.89 7.27 7.81
N TYR A 130 2.76 6.33 7.45
CA TYR A 130 2.44 4.90 7.43
C TYR A 130 1.91 4.39 8.76
N ASN A 131 2.41 4.92 9.88
CA ASN A 131 2.06 4.47 11.22
C ASN A 131 0.67 4.92 11.70
N LYS A 132 0.04 5.88 11.01
CA LYS A 132 -1.26 6.42 11.42
C LYS A 132 -2.45 5.63 10.92
N HIS A 133 -2.25 4.73 9.97
CA HIS A 133 -3.34 4.03 9.30
C HIS A 133 -3.17 2.52 9.39
N LYS A 134 -4.20 1.83 9.82
CA LYS A 134 -4.29 0.39 9.64
C LYS A 134 -4.47 0.06 8.16
N TYR A 135 -4.15 -1.16 7.75
CA TYR A 135 -4.10 -1.55 6.34
C TYR A 135 -5.43 -1.30 5.56
N LEU A 136 -6.59 -1.49 6.20
CA LEU A 136 -7.88 -1.16 5.56
C LEU A 136 -8.12 0.36 5.48
N GLU A 137 -7.70 1.12 6.49
CA GLU A 137 -7.77 2.57 6.50
C GLU A 137 -6.88 3.20 5.44
N GLN A 138 -5.72 2.57 5.15
CA GLN A 138 -4.86 2.98 4.03
C GLN A 138 -5.61 2.89 2.70
N GLN A 139 -6.40 1.84 2.46
CA GLN A 139 -7.20 1.72 1.24
C GLN A 139 -8.34 2.77 1.20
N GLU A 140 -8.99 3.05 2.33
CA GLU A 140 -10.00 4.11 2.44
C GLU A 140 -9.41 5.49 2.14
N MET A 141 -8.21 5.77 2.66
CA MET A 141 -7.44 6.97 2.37
C MET A 141 -7.16 7.10 0.86
N LEU A 142 -6.66 6.05 0.21
CA LEU A 142 -6.41 6.05 -1.22
C LEU A 142 -7.70 6.26 -2.02
N GLY A 143 -8.80 5.64 -1.62
CA GLY A 143 -10.12 5.86 -2.22
C GLY A 143 -10.52 7.34 -2.18
N LYS A 144 -10.38 7.99 -1.02
CA LYS A 144 -10.65 9.43 -0.86
C LYS A 144 -9.76 10.29 -1.74
N ILE A 145 -8.47 9.96 -1.87
CA ILE A 145 -7.52 10.71 -2.71
C ILE A 145 -7.97 10.69 -4.18
N VAL A 146 -8.35 9.53 -4.71
CA VAL A 146 -8.69 9.36 -6.13
C VAL A 146 -10.19 9.34 -6.43
N GLY A 147 -11.06 9.67 -5.46
CA GLY A 147 -12.52 9.72 -5.64
C GLY A 147 -13.13 8.35 -5.99
N LYS A 148 -12.71 7.29 -5.29
CA LYS A 148 -13.16 5.90 -5.53
C LYS A 148 -13.58 5.19 -4.24
N GLU A 149 -14.16 5.94 -3.29
CA GLU A 149 -14.58 5.43 -1.98
C GLU A 149 -15.53 4.23 -2.09
N ASP A 150 -16.47 4.25 -3.02
CA ASP A 150 -17.43 3.16 -3.21
C ASP A 150 -16.75 1.84 -3.62
N LYS A 151 -15.71 1.93 -4.47
CA LYS A 151 -14.92 0.75 -4.86
C LYS A 151 -14.17 0.17 -3.65
N VAL A 152 -13.64 1.02 -2.79
CA VAL A 152 -12.96 0.58 -1.57
C VAL A 152 -13.95 -0.08 -0.62
N LYS A 153 -15.11 0.52 -0.41
CA LYS A 153 -16.17 -0.02 0.46
C LYS A 153 -16.62 -1.41 0.02
N ALA A 154 -16.85 -1.59 -1.29
CA ALA A 154 -17.23 -2.88 -1.85
C ALA A 154 -16.12 -3.94 -1.67
N TRP A 155 -14.87 -3.59 -1.99
CA TRP A 155 -13.71 -4.48 -1.79
C TRP A 155 -13.52 -4.83 -0.31
N LYS A 156 -13.62 -3.86 0.60
CA LYS A 156 -13.45 -4.09 2.04
C LYS A 156 -14.46 -5.09 2.58
N LYS A 157 -15.75 -4.95 2.20
CA LYS A 157 -16.80 -5.87 2.60
C LYS A 157 -16.49 -7.32 2.16
N ASP A 158 -16.17 -7.51 0.89
CA ASP A 158 -15.82 -8.83 0.33
C ASP A 158 -14.58 -9.43 1.02
N TRP A 159 -13.57 -8.59 1.28
CA TRP A 159 -12.36 -8.95 2.00
C TRP A 159 -12.67 -9.46 3.42
N GLU A 160 -13.43 -8.70 4.20
CA GLU A 160 -13.78 -9.04 5.59
C GLU A 160 -14.59 -10.35 5.65
N GLU A 161 -15.58 -10.52 4.78
CA GLU A 161 -16.40 -11.75 4.71
C GLU A 161 -15.55 -12.97 4.34
N THR A 162 -14.70 -12.82 3.32
CA THR A 162 -13.86 -13.92 2.82
C THR A 162 -12.81 -14.33 3.84
N THR A 163 -12.13 -13.36 4.45
CA THR A 163 -11.06 -13.64 5.42
C THR A 163 -11.58 -14.21 6.73
N ALA A 164 -12.77 -13.78 7.17
CA ALA A 164 -13.42 -14.36 8.35
C ALA A 164 -13.74 -15.85 8.13
N LYS A 165 -14.18 -16.23 6.93
CA LYS A 165 -14.38 -17.64 6.56
C LYS A 165 -13.06 -18.41 6.56
N ASP A 166 -12.04 -17.88 5.90
CA ASP A 166 -10.72 -18.51 5.83
C ASP A 166 -10.10 -18.67 7.23
N GLY A 167 -10.22 -17.67 8.10
CA GLY A 167 -9.74 -17.74 9.48
C GLY A 167 -10.40 -18.86 10.29
N LYS A 168 -11.71 -19.10 10.11
CA LYS A 168 -12.41 -20.24 10.74
C LYS A 168 -11.88 -21.60 10.25
N GLU A 169 -11.63 -21.73 8.96
CA GLU A 169 -11.09 -22.96 8.36
C GLU A 169 -9.66 -23.22 8.84
N ILE A 170 -8.83 -22.17 8.92
CA ILE A 170 -7.46 -22.28 9.46
C ILE A 170 -7.50 -22.70 10.93
N LYS A 171 -8.28 -22.01 11.79
CA LYS A 171 -8.40 -22.35 13.22
C LYS A 171 -8.90 -23.76 13.45
N LYS A 172 -9.76 -24.28 12.57
CA LYS A 172 -10.19 -25.69 12.64
C LYS A 172 -9.04 -26.65 12.37
N ALA A 173 -8.09 -26.30 11.50
CA ALA A 173 -6.95 -27.13 11.14
C ALA A 173 -5.83 -27.04 12.17
N ILE A 174 -5.43 -25.82 12.57
CA ILE A 174 -4.25 -25.60 13.43
C ILE A 174 -4.57 -25.64 14.94
N GLY A 175 -5.83 -25.57 15.32
CA GLY A 175 -6.31 -25.43 16.70
C GLY A 175 -6.84 -24.02 17.00
N GLN A 176 -7.95 -23.94 17.75
CA GLN A 176 -8.61 -22.64 18.08
C GLN A 176 -7.71 -21.72 18.91
N ASP A 177 -6.83 -22.30 19.72
CA ASP A 177 -5.96 -21.59 20.63
C ASP A 177 -4.50 -21.53 20.19
N ALA A 178 -4.18 -22.12 19.04
CA ALA A 178 -2.84 -22.10 18.48
C ALA A 178 -2.34 -20.67 18.26
N THR A 179 -1.11 -20.42 18.67
CA THR A 179 -0.43 -19.15 18.50
C THR A 179 0.46 -19.18 17.27
N VAL A 180 0.53 -18.05 16.58
CA VAL A 180 1.38 -17.86 15.39
C VAL A 180 2.39 -16.76 15.67
N SER A 181 3.66 -17.02 15.36
CA SER A 181 4.73 -16.02 15.36
C SER A 181 5.16 -15.65 13.95
N LEU A 182 5.69 -14.44 13.80
CA LEU A 182 6.18 -13.92 12.51
C LEU A 182 7.62 -13.43 12.69
N PHE A 183 8.55 -14.03 11.95
CA PHE A 183 9.98 -13.68 11.97
C PHE A 183 10.49 -13.33 10.57
N ASP A 184 11.40 -12.34 10.53
CA ASP A 184 12.12 -11.90 9.32
C ASP A 184 13.60 -11.66 9.67
N GLU A 185 14.49 -11.92 8.70
CA GLU A 185 15.88 -11.48 8.80
C GLU A 185 16.10 -10.28 7.87
N PHE A 186 16.48 -9.17 8.47
CA PHE A 186 16.88 -7.97 7.75
C PHE A 186 18.23 -7.51 8.26
N ASP A 187 19.18 -7.25 7.34
CA ASP A 187 20.56 -6.87 7.67
C ASP A 187 21.21 -7.79 8.73
N LYS A 188 21.05 -9.11 8.57
CA LYS A 188 21.56 -10.17 9.45
C LYS A 188 21.01 -10.14 10.90
N LYS A 189 19.99 -9.35 11.15
CA LYS A 189 19.32 -9.26 12.42
C LYS A 189 17.95 -9.90 12.36
N LEU A 190 17.55 -10.53 13.45
CA LEU A 190 16.23 -11.13 13.58
C LEU A 190 15.22 -10.09 14.05
N TYR A 191 14.10 -10.02 13.36
CA TYR A 191 12.97 -9.16 13.68
C TYR A 191 11.69 -9.97 13.84
N THR A 192 10.79 -9.44 14.66
CA THR A 192 9.41 -9.90 14.76
C THR A 192 8.46 -8.74 14.52
N TYR A 193 7.24 -9.02 14.03
CA TYR A 193 6.29 -8.01 13.60
C TYR A 193 4.93 -8.22 14.23
N GLY A 194 4.23 -7.12 14.48
CA GLY A 194 2.85 -7.10 14.96
C GLY A 194 1.84 -7.25 13.82
N ASP A 195 0.66 -6.71 14.04
CA ASP A 195 -0.50 -6.85 13.17
C ASP A 195 -0.63 -5.78 12.08
N ASN A 196 0.29 -4.83 11.98
CA ASN A 196 0.16 -3.68 11.06
C ASN A 196 1.52 -3.17 10.51
N TRP A 197 2.43 -4.06 10.16
CA TRP A 197 3.75 -3.67 9.64
C TRP A 197 4.21 -4.49 8.43
N GLY A 198 3.25 -5.02 7.65
CA GLY A 198 3.55 -5.92 6.55
C GLY A 198 3.96 -7.33 7.03
N ARG A 199 4.69 -8.04 6.20
CA ARG A 199 5.15 -9.43 6.41
C ARG A 199 4.01 -10.43 6.59
N GLY A 200 2.76 -10.03 6.35
CA GLY A 200 1.58 -10.86 6.53
C GLY A 200 0.91 -10.72 7.89
N GLY A 201 1.41 -9.85 8.77
CA GLY A 201 0.81 -9.61 10.09
C GLY A 201 -0.64 -9.18 10.01
N GLU A 202 -0.99 -8.31 9.05
CA GLU A 202 -2.36 -7.87 8.79
C GLU A 202 -3.29 -9.03 8.45
N VAL A 203 -2.78 -9.99 7.67
CA VAL A 203 -3.58 -11.15 7.24
C VAL A 203 -3.72 -12.16 8.38
N LEU A 204 -2.61 -12.50 9.05
CA LEU A 204 -2.61 -13.47 10.14
C LEU A 204 -3.51 -13.02 11.31
N TYR A 205 -3.28 -11.79 11.80
CA TYR A 205 -3.85 -11.38 13.08
C TYR A 205 -5.14 -10.58 12.93
N GLN A 206 -5.23 -9.65 11.98
CA GLN A 206 -6.43 -8.84 11.80
C GLN A 206 -7.46 -9.56 10.91
N ALA A 207 -7.05 -10.08 9.74
CA ALA A 207 -7.99 -10.64 8.77
C ALA A 207 -8.46 -12.06 9.14
N PHE A 208 -7.55 -12.97 9.49
CA PHE A 208 -7.89 -14.33 9.92
C PHE A 208 -8.25 -14.41 11.42
N GLY A 209 -7.84 -13.41 12.21
CA GLY A 209 -8.05 -13.39 13.65
C GLY A 209 -7.31 -14.52 14.38
N LEU A 210 -6.12 -14.90 13.89
CA LEU A 210 -5.27 -15.87 14.58
C LEU A 210 -4.63 -15.24 15.82
N LYS A 211 -4.30 -16.07 16.81
CA LYS A 211 -3.67 -15.58 18.03
C LYS A 211 -2.18 -15.31 17.79
N MET A 212 -1.74 -14.07 18.03
CA MET A 212 -0.31 -13.76 18.10
C MET A 212 0.27 -14.36 19.38
N GLN A 213 1.54 -14.80 19.31
CA GLN A 213 2.26 -15.21 20.52
C GLN A 213 2.31 -14.05 21.52
N PRO A 214 1.95 -14.23 22.80
CA PRO A 214 1.71 -13.13 23.75
C PRO A 214 2.93 -12.22 23.99
N GLU A 215 4.15 -12.77 24.08
CA GLU A 215 5.35 -11.96 24.30
C GLU A 215 5.74 -11.18 23.04
N GLN A 216 5.51 -11.76 21.84
CA GLN A 216 5.63 -11.03 20.57
C GLN A 216 4.64 -9.86 20.53
N GLN A 217 3.39 -10.08 20.90
CA GLN A 217 2.36 -9.04 20.94
C GLN A 217 2.76 -7.87 21.84
N LYS A 218 3.25 -8.17 23.06
CA LYS A 218 3.75 -7.16 23.98
C LYS A 218 4.94 -6.38 23.41
N LEU A 219 5.89 -7.10 22.81
CA LEU A 219 7.11 -6.51 22.27
C LEU A 219 6.84 -5.57 21.11
N THR A 220 5.91 -5.93 20.23
CA THR A 220 5.59 -5.18 19.01
C THR A 220 4.50 -4.12 19.20
N ALA A 221 3.83 -4.07 20.35
CA ALA A 221 2.64 -3.23 20.60
C ALA A 221 2.85 -1.73 20.33
N LYS A 222 4.06 -1.20 20.53
CA LYS A 222 4.34 0.23 20.40
C LYS A 222 4.75 0.62 18.97
N ALA A 223 5.71 -0.12 18.40
CA ALA A 223 6.33 0.24 17.12
C ALA A 223 5.81 -0.59 15.94
N GLY A 224 5.02 -1.63 16.20
CA GLY A 224 4.58 -2.58 15.19
C GLY A 224 5.63 -3.64 14.84
N TRP A 225 6.87 -3.47 15.30
CA TRP A 225 7.98 -4.39 15.07
C TRP A 225 9.02 -4.28 16.19
N ALA A 226 9.91 -5.28 16.30
CA ALA A 226 11.04 -5.24 17.21
C ALA A 226 12.18 -6.13 16.73
N GLU A 227 13.41 -5.73 17.04
CA GLU A 227 14.59 -6.60 16.94
C GLU A 227 14.54 -7.63 18.08
N VAL A 228 14.82 -8.89 17.76
CA VAL A 228 14.87 -10.00 18.72
C VAL A 228 16.29 -10.53 18.76
N LYS A 229 16.84 -10.71 19.96
CA LYS A 229 18.11 -11.41 20.10
C LYS A 229 17.90 -12.88 19.75
N GLN A 230 18.80 -13.45 18.96
CA GLN A 230 18.67 -14.84 18.53
C GLN A 230 18.58 -15.80 19.72
N GLU A 231 19.25 -15.48 20.82
CA GLU A 231 19.25 -16.25 22.06
C GLU A 231 17.91 -16.22 22.80
N GLU A 232 17.05 -15.26 22.48
CA GLU A 232 15.72 -15.11 23.10
C GLU A 232 14.58 -15.59 22.20
N ILE A 233 14.88 -16.19 21.04
CA ILE A 233 13.86 -16.54 20.01
C ILE A 233 12.77 -17.46 20.57
N GLU A 234 13.11 -18.40 21.46
CA GLU A 234 12.16 -19.31 22.10
C GLU A 234 11.05 -18.59 22.84
N LYS A 235 11.36 -17.47 23.48
CA LYS A 235 10.39 -16.64 24.22
C LYS A 235 9.29 -16.07 23.30
N TYR A 236 9.60 -15.86 22.03
CA TYR A 236 8.69 -15.24 21.05
C TYR A 236 8.14 -16.24 20.04
N ALA A 237 8.56 -17.52 20.11
CA ALA A 237 8.08 -18.57 19.23
C ALA A 237 6.66 -19.02 19.61
N GLY A 238 5.75 -19.02 18.65
CA GLY A 238 4.40 -19.58 18.79
C GLY A 238 4.36 -21.07 18.46
N ASP A 239 3.17 -21.67 18.51
CA ASP A 239 2.94 -23.05 18.07
C ASP A 239 3.26 -23.18 16.57
N TYR A 240 2.93 -22.17 15.77
CA TYR A 240 3.31 -22.04 14.36
C TYR A 240 4.22 -20.83 14.18
N ILE A 241 5.16 -20.93 13.23
CA ILE A 241 6.05 -19.83 12.89
C ILE A 241 5.94 -19.54 11.40
N VAL A 242 5.65 -18.30 11.05
CA VAL A 242 5.79 -17.77 9.70
C VAL A 242 7.16 -17.09 9.58
N SER A 243 7.99 -17.55 8.63
CA SER A 243 9.32 -17.00 8.35
C SER A 243 9.37 -16.45 6.94
N THR A 244 9.85 -15.21 6.76
CA THR A 244 9.98 -14.56 5.44
C THR A 244 11.23 -15.00 4.69
N SER A 245 11.53 -16.29 4.71
CA SER A 245 12.78 -16.88 4.20
C SER A 245 12.62 -17.64 2.87
N GLU A 246 11.40 -17.72 2.31
CA GLU A 246 11.17 -18.44 1.06
C GLU A 246 11.97 -17.84 -0.11
N GLY A 247 12.72 -18.71 -0.83
CA GLY A 247 13.50 -18.29 -1.99
C GLY A 247 14.76 -17.49 -1.68
N LYS A 248 15.13 -17.36 -0.40
CA LYS A 248 16.38 -16.75 0.07
C LYS A 248 17.35 -17.80 0.58
N PRO A 249 18.64 -17.49 0.72
CA PRO A 249 19.55 -18.27 1.54
C PRO A 249 18.96 -18.45 2.94
N THR A 250 19.22 -19.59 3.57
CA THR A 250 18.76 -19.86 4.94
C THR A 250 19.19 -18.73 5.86
N PRO A 251 18.26 -18.06 6.56
CA PRO A 251 18.59 -17.02 7.53
C PRO A 251 19.56 -17.51 8.60
N GLY A 252 20.41 -16.61 9.09
CA GLY A 252 21.41 -16.95 10.08
C GLY A 252 20.81 -17.59 11.34
N TYR A 253 19.68 -17.07 11.80
CA TYR A 253 18.97 -17.60 12.96
C TYR A 253 18.41 -19.02 12.75
N GLU A 254 18.00 -19.40 11.53
CA GLU A 254 17.49 -20.74 11.22
C GLU A 254 18.58 -21.83 11.29
N SER A 255 19.85 -21.45 11.19
CA SER A 255 20.98 -22.37 11.31
C SER A 255 21.38 -22.69 12.75
N THR A 256 20.91 -21.91 13.72
CA THR A 256 21.27 -22.03 15.15
C THR A 256 20.65 -23.26 15.80
N ASN A 257 21.30 -23.77 16.85
CA ASN A 257 20.74 -24.84 17.67
C ASN A 257 19.44 -24.40 18.38
N MET A 258 19.31 -23.13 18.72
CA MET A 258 18.11 -22.59 19.36
C MET A 258 16.89 -22.73 18.44
N TRP A 259 17.03 -22.28 17.16
CA TRP A 259 15.97 -22.48 16.17
C TRP A 259 15.62 -23.95 15.96
N LYS A 260 16.62 -24.83 15.80
CA LYS A 260 16.43 -26.27 15.61
C LYS A 260 15.74 -26.94 16.78
N ASN A 261 15.88 -26.37 17.99
CA ASN A 261 15.27 -26.88 19.22
C ASN A 261 13.86 -26.34 19.49
N LEU A 262 13.40 -25.33 18.78
CA LEU A 262 12.03 -24.85 18.91
C LEU A 262 11.03 -25.99 18.65
N LYS A 263 9.94 -26.02 19.43
CA LYS A 263 8.84 -26.97 19.24
C LYS A 263 8.33 -26.92 17.80
N ALA A 264 8.00 -25.73 17.30
CA ALA A 264 7.51 -25.53 15.94
C ALA A 264 8.48 -26.09 14.88
N THR A 265 9.80 -25.97 15.07
CA THR A 265 10.80 -26.51 14.13
C THR A 265 10.81 -28.03 14.16
N LYS A 266 10.81 -28.64 15.36
CA LYS A 266 10.83 -30.10 15.52
C LYS A 266 9.58 -30.77 14.97
N GLU A 267 8.44 -30.09 15.06
CA GLU A 267 7.14 -30.59 14.60
C GLU A 267 6.83 -30.21 13.13
N GLY A 268 7.74 -29.47 12.45
CA GLY A 268 7.55 -29.07 11.05
C GLY A 268 6.51 -27.96 10.85
N LEU A 269 6.18 -27.20 11.89
CA LEU A 269 5.16 -26.16 11.91
C LEU A 269 5.72 -24.79 11.48
N ILE A 270 6.67 -24.78 10.55
CA ILE A 270 7.30 -23.60 9.98
C ILE A 270 6.71 -23.31 8.60
N VAL A 271 6.11 -22.14 8.43
CA VAL A 271 5.55 -21.67 7.16
C VAL A 271 6.51 -20.64 6.55
N LYS A 272 7.18 -20.99 5.45
CA LYS A 272 8.09 -20.09 4.75
C LYS A 272 7.33 -19.28 3.71
N VAL A 273 7.58 -17.96 3.67
CA VAL A 273 6.93 -17.00 2.76
C VAL A 273 7.95 -16.07 2.09
N ASP A 274 7.60 -15.52 0.93
CA ASP A 274 8.48 -14.66 0.13
C ASP A 274 8.56 -13.24 0.71
N ALA A 275 9.72 -12.85 1.21
CA ALA A 275 9.92 -11.56 1.87
C ALA A 275 9.61 -10.34 0.97
N GLY A 276 9.98 -10.40 -0.32
CA GLY A 276 9.76 -9.29 -1.25
C GLY A 276 8.28 -9.01 -1.49
N THR A 277 7.48 -10.08 -1.61
CA THR A 277 6.04 -9.98 -1.78
C THR A 277 5.35 -9.61 -0.47
N TYR A 278 5.72 -10.24 0.64
CA TYR A 278 5.09 -10.03 1.95
C TYR A 278 5.43 -8.69 2.59
N TRP A 279 6.29 -7.90 1.97
CA TRP A 279 6.54 -6.51 2.36
C TRP A 279 5.30 -5.61 2.22
N TYR A 280 4.40 -5.90 1.26
CA TYR A 280 3.28 -5.05 0.86
C TYR A 280 1.97 -5.49 1.50
N ASN A 281 1.04 -4.53 1.64
CA ASN A 281 -0.31 -4.75 2.19
C ASN A 281 -1.41 -4.13 1.29
N ASP A 282 -1.14 -4.02 0.00
CA ASP A 282 -2.14 -3.61 -0.99
C ASP A 282 -3.11 -4.74 -1.33
N PRO A 283 -4.28 -4.45 -1.93
CA PRO A 283 -5.32 -5.44 -2.21
C PRO A 283 -4.89 -6.65 -3.05
N TYR A 284 -3.92 -6.49 -3.95
CA TYR A 284 -3.42 -7.61 -4.74
C TYR A 284 -2.54 -8.53 -3.90
N THR A 285 -1.65 -7.91 -3.12
CA THR A 285 -0.74 -8.65 -2.23
C THR A 285 -1.50 -9.29 -1.08
N LEU A 286 -2.49 -8.60 -0.50
CA LEU A 286 -3.35 -9.14 0.55
C LEU A 286 -4.11 -10.40 0.07
N ASP A 287 -4.69 -10.38 -1.15
CA ASP A 287 -5.38 -11.58 -1.69
C ASP A 287 -4.41 -12.74 -1.97
N PHE A 288 -3.19 -12.43 -2.44
CA PHE A 288 -2.14 -13.44 -2.58
C PHE A 288 -1.76 -14.04 -1.22
N MET A 289 -1.43 -13.21 -0.22
CA MET A 289 -1.06 -13.66 1.12
C MET A 289 -2.17 -14.48 1.79
N ARG A 290 -3.42 -14.05 1.62
CA ARG A 290 -4.59 -14.79 2.14
C ARG A 290 -4.61 -16.22 1.66
N LYS A 291 -4.43 -16.44 0.35
CA LYS A 291 -4.43 -17.78 -0.26
C LYS A 291 -3.22 -18.61 0.16
N ASP A 292 -2.03 -18.00 0.08
CA ASP A 292 -0.75 -18.64 0.37
C ASP A 292 -0.65 -19.05 1.84
N LEU A 293 -0.98 -18.15 2.78
CA LEU A 293 -0.97 -18.45 4.21
C LEU A 293 -2.02 -19.50 4.60
N LYS A 294 -3.24 -19.42 4.04
CA LYS A 294 -4.27 -20.43 4.29
C LYS A 294 -3.81 -21.80 3.86
N GLU A 295 -3.30 -21.95 2.64
CA GLU A 295 -2.81 -23.22 2.11
C GLU A 295 -1.66 -23.79 2.97
N LYS A 296 -0.65 -22.94 3.23
CA LYS A 296 0.56 -23.35 3.95
C LYS A 296 0.28 -23.72 5.41
N LEU A 297 -0.55 -22.93 6.13
CA LEU A 297 -0.91 -23.22 7.51
C LEU A 297 -1.72 -24.52 7.62
N ILE A 298 -2.72 -24.74 6.76
CA ILE A 298 -3.50 -25.98 6.75
C ILE A 298 -2.64 -27.18 6.35
N LYS A 299 -1.67 -27.00 5.46
CA LYS A 299 -0.72 -28.06 5.08
C LYS A 299 0.22 -28.43 6.21
N ALA A 300 0.74 -27.43 6.94
CA ALA A 300 1.63 -27.66 8.09
C ALA A 300 0.93 -28.38 9.25
N ALA A 301 -0.40 -28.28 9.35
CA ALA A 301 -1.20 -28.96 10.39
C ALA A 301 -1.53 -30.43 10.10
N LYS A 302 -1.10 -30.97 8.95
CA LYS A 302 -1.33 -32.37 8.54
C LYS A 302 -0.11 -33.22 8.78
#